data_67f0c10c5dcd064c58319f1057298376
#
_entry.id   67f0c10c5dcd064c58319f1057298376
#
_cell.length_a   1.000
_cell.length_b   1.000
_cell.length_c   1.000
_cell.angle_alpha   90.00
_cell.angle_beta   90.00
_cell.angle_gamma   90.00
#
_symmetry.space_group_name_H-M   'P 1'
#
loop_
_entity.id
_entity.type
_entity.pdbx_description
1 polymer ?
#
loop_
_entity_poly.entity_id
_entity_poly.type
_entity_poly.pdbx_seq_one_letter_code
_entity_poly.pdbx_strand_id
1 'polypeptide(L)'
;MKYSARSVWENKDEYDVVVVGAGHAGCEAALATARLGFKTVIFTVSVDSIALMPCNPNIGGSSKGHLVRELDALGGEMGKVIDQTFIQSKMLNSSKGPAVHSLRAQADKANYSKTMRQVLQNQENLDIRQMEVTEILAEDGKITGVQTYSGAIYRCKAVVLCTGTYLKARCIYGEISTHTGPNGLQSANYLTDSLKALGIKMYRFKTGTPARIDKNTIDFSKMQEQKGDERVVPFSFTTDPESVQIDQASCWLTYTNETTHEIIRGNLDRSPLYSGAIEGTGPRYCPSIEDKVVKFPDKNRHQVFIEPEGLETNEMYVGGMSSSLPEDVQYAMYRSVPGLEHAKIVRNAYAIEYDCIDARQLKSTLEFKEIEGLFSGGQFNGSSGYEEAASQGLIAGINAARKLQGKEGIVIDRSQGYIGVLIDDLVTKESHEPYRMMTSRAEYRLLLRQDNADIRLTKIGYEVGLIDEERYQKLLKKEEMIEKEIERVEHTNVGTTEAVQALLESYESTPLTSGTTLAELIRRPELSYEKIAPIDKHREELPYDVKEQVDINIKYDGYIKRQMRQVEQFKKLENKRIPENINYDEIQSLRLEAKQKLNQIRPSSIGQASRISGVSPADVSVLLVYLSSK
;
A
#
# COMPACT_ATOMS: atom_id res chain seq x y z
N MET A 1 -4.67 20.47 -27.18
CA MET A 1 -5.90 21.27 -27.42
C MET A 1 -6.26 21.92 -26.10
N LYS A 2 -6.50 23.24 -26.07
CA LYS A 2 -7.09 23.87 -24.89
C LYS A 2 -8.55 23.45 -24.81
N TYR A 3 -8.95 22.82 -23.70
CA TYR A 3 -10.35 22.55 -23.42
C TYR A 3 -11.04 23.89 -23.04
N SER A 4 -12.18 24.17 -23.67
CA SER A 4 -13.10 25.20 -23.19
C SER A 4 -14.50 24.60 -23.22
N ALA A 5 -15.17 24.53 -22.08
CA ALA A 5 -16.57 24.14 -22.02
C ALA A 5 -17.42 25.11 -22.84
N ARG A 6 -18.34 24.60 -23.66
CA ARG A 6 -19.24 25.43 -24.47
C ARG A 6 -20.21 26.25 -23.62
N SER A 7 -20.56 25.74 -22.45
CA SER A 7 -21.36 26.44 -21.44
C SER A 7 -20.86 26.04 -20.04
N VAL A 8 -20.72 27.03 -19.17
CA VAL A 8 -20.38 26.82 -17.77
C VAL A 8 -21.64 27.08 -16.94
N TRP A 9 -21.94 26.20 -16.01
CA TRP A 9 -23.09 26.31 -15.13
C TRP A 9 -22.79 25.73 -13.75
N GLU A 10 -23.41 26.27 -12.71
CA GLU A 10 -23.23 25.78 -11.34
C GLU A 10 -24.22 24.65 -11.04
N ASN A 11 -23.71 23.54 -10.55
CA ASN A 11 -24.54 22.49 -9.99
C ASN A 11 -25.14 23.01 -8.67
N LYS A 12 -26.41 22.70 -8.45
CA LYS A 12 -27.15 23.13 -7.27
C LYS A 12 -26.96 22.21 -6.06
N ASP A 13 -26.39 21.03 -6.27
CA ASP A 13 -26.07 20.11 -5.17
C ASP A 13 -24.88 20.67 -4.40
N GLU A 14 -25.02 20.76 -3.09
CA GLU A 14 -23.96 21.23 -2.20
C GLU A 14 -23.13 20.04 -1.70
N TYR A 15 -21.82 20.11 -1.84
CA TYR A 15 -20.88 19.12 -1.33
C TYR A 15 -19.84 19.78 -0.43
N ASP A 16 -19.44 19.07 0.61
CA ASP A 16 -18.30 19.48 1.44
C ASP A 16 -16.98 19.05 0.83
N VAL A 17 -16.94 17.81 0.28
CA VAL A 17 -15.73 17.19 -0.27
C VAL A 17 -15.98 16.65 -1.66
N VAL A 18 -15.05 16.91 -2.56
CA VAL A 18 -14.96 16.29 -3.88
C VAL A 18 -13.76 15.36 -3.91
N VAL A 19 -13.97 14.10 -4.32
CA VAL A 19 -12.89 13.12 -4.58
C VAL A 19 -12.78 12.90 -6.08
N VAL A 20 -11.58 13.05 -6.64
CA VAL A 20 -11.32 12.92 -8.08
C VAL A 20 -10.58 11.62 -8.36
N GLY A 21 -11.29 10.65 -8.95
CA GLY A 21 -10.81 9.30 -9.23
C GLY A 21 -11.33 8.27 -8.23
N ALA A 22 -11.87 7.17 -8.74
CA ALA A 22 -12.46 6.07 -7.95
C ALA A 22 -11.61 4.78 -8.01
N GLY A 23 -10.29 4.92 -8.04
CA GLY A 23 -9.35 3.84 -7.75
C GLY A 23 -9.28 3.55 -6.25
N HIS A 24 -8.34 2.69 -5.82
CA HIS A 24 -8.22 2.30 -4.41
C HIS A 24 -8.07 3.49 -3.46
N ALA A 25 -7.29 4.51 -3.83
CA ALA A 25 -7.15 5.72 -3.03
C ALA A 25 -8.45 6.52 -2.93
N GLY A 26 -9.14 6.72 -4.04
CA GLY A 26 -10.39 7.51 -4.06
C GLY A 26 -11.52 6.82 -3.31
N CYS A 27 -11.64 5.50 -3.40
CA CYS A 27 -12.63 4.73 -2.63
C CYS A 27 -12.44 4.94 -1.12
N GLU A 28 -11.21 4.78 -0.62
CA GLU A 28 -10.92 4.96 0.80
C GLU A 28 -11.11 6.41 1.27
N ALA A 29 -10.71 7.39 0.45
CA ALA A 29 -10.89 8.81 0.77
C ALA A 29 -12.38 9.19 0.84
N ALA A 30 -13.18 8.74 -0.14
CA ALA A 30 -14.61 9.04 -0.19
C ALA A 30 -15.38 8.37 0.96
N LEU A 31 -15.06 7.11 1.26
CA LEU A 31 -15.66 6.42 2.40
C LEU A 31 -15.29 7.10 3.72
N ALA A 32 -14.04 7.51 3.90
CA ALA A 32 -13.61 8.20 5.12
C ALA A 32 -14.37 9.52 5.33
N THR A 33 -14.45 10.37 4.31
CA THR A 33 -15.13 11.66 4.42
C THR A 33 -16.64 11.52 4.65
N ALA A 34 -17.28 10.59 3.92
CA ALA A 34 -18.71 10.33 4.06
C ALA A 34 -19.08 9.75 5.45
N ARG A 35 -18.30 8.79 5.95
CA ARG A 35 -18.47 8.18 7.28
C ARG A 35 -18.21 9.15 8.41
N LEU A 36 -17.39 10.17 8.19
CA LEU A 36 -17.18 11.28 9.14
C LEU A 36 -18.24 12.37 9.04
N GLY A 37 -19.32 12.16 8.27
CA GLY A 37 -20.50 12.99 8.21
C GLY A 37 -20.46 14.11 7.18
N PHE A 38 -19.50 14.11 6.25
CA PHE A 38 -19.39 15.14 5.21
C PHE A 38 -20.04 14.68 3.91
N LYS A 39 -20.85 15.57 3.32
CA LYS A 39 -21.46 15.33 2.03
C LYS A 39 -20.38 15.29 0.94
N THR A 40 -20.16 14.10 0.40
CA THR A 40 -19.04 13.80 -0.49
C THR A 40 -19.55 13.40 -1.87
N VAL A 41 -18.89 13.85 -2.92
CA VAL A 41 -19.06 13.31 -4.27
C VAL A 41 -17.73 12.74 -4.80
N ILE A 42 -17.78 11.54 -5.36
CA ILE A 42 -16.64 10.91 -6.03
C ILE A 42 -16.84 10.90 -7.53
N PHE A 43 -15.87 11.43 -8.28
CA PHE A 43 -15.85 11.44 -9.73
C PHE A 43 -15.00 10.29 -10.29
N THR A 44 -15.49 9.65 -11.32
CA THR A 44 -14.74 8.63 -12.06
C THR A 44 -14.99 8.75 -13.56
N VAL A 45 -14.03 8.33 -14.38
CA VAL A 45 -14.21 8.25 -15.85
C VAL A 45 -15.13 7.10 -16.25
N SER A 46 -15.27 6.08 -15.40
CA SER A 46 -16.20 4.96 -15.59
C SER A 46 -16.61 4.38 -14.24
N VAL A 47 -17.90 4.25 -14.00
CA VAL A 47 -18.45 3.60 -12.79
C VAL A 47 -18.08 2.12 -12.76
N ASP A 48 -17.94 1.48 -13.92
CA ASP A 48 -17.55 0.07 -14.02
C ASP A 48 -16.07 -0.19 -13.70
N SER A 49 -15.27 0.88 -13.59
CA SER A 49 -13.83 0.80 -13.23
C SER A 49 -13.55 1.19 -11.78
N ILE A 50 -14.55 1.31 -10.94
CA ILE A 50 -14.37 1.57 -9.50
C ILE A 50 -13.52 0.45 -8.89
N ALA A 51 -12.46 0.82 -8.16
CA ALA A 51 -11.51 -0.10 -7.55
C ALA A 51 -10.95 -1.17 -8.52
N LEU A 52 -10.82 -0.81 -9.81
CA LEU A 52 -10.25 -1.71 -10.81
C LEU A 52 -8.83 -2.11 -10.44
N MET A 53 -8.51 -3.38 -10.67
CA MET A 53 -7.16 -3.94 -10.49
C MET A 53 -6.51 -4.16 -11.88
N PRO A 54 -6.01 -3.11 -12.55
CA PRO A 54 -5.59 -3.21 -13.95
C PRO A 54 -4.26 -3.93 -14.16
N CYS A 55 -3.47 -4.09 -13.11
CA CYS A 55 -2.20 -4.82 -13.14
C CYS A 55 -2.41 -6.22 -12.57
N ASN A 56 -1.78 -6.55 -11.44
CA ASN A 56 -1.87 -7.88 -10.83
C ASN A 56 -3.21 -8.10 -10.11
N PRO A 57 -3.66 -9.37 -10.00
CA PRO A 57 -4.90 -9.72 -9.30
C PRO A 57 -4.68 -9.98 -7.79
N ASN A 58 -3.75 -9.27 -7.15
CA ASN A 58 -3.37 -9.53 -5.77
C ASN A 58 -3.56 -8.33 -4.86
N ILE A 59 -3.98 -8.57 -3.63
CA ILE A 59 -3.92 -7.64 -2.50
C ILE A 59 -2.95 -8.20 -1.46
N GLY A 60 -2.08 -7.35 -0.92
CA GLY A 60 -1.07 -7.75 0.05
C GLY A 60 0.24 -8.23 -0.59
N GLY A 61 0.99 -9.03 0.16
CA GLY A 61 2.37 -9.39 -0.15
C GLY A 61 3.36 -8.70 0.78
N SER A 62 4.66 -8.91 0.56
CA SER A 62 5.71 -8.38 1.43
C SER A 62 5.58 -6.88 1.64
N SER A 63 5.49 -6.43 2.88
CA SER A 63 5.18 -5.07 3.34
C SER A 63 3.77 -4.55 3.00
N LYS A 64 3.13 -5.06 1.98
CA LYS A 64 1.81 -4.61 1.52
C LYS A 64 0.69 -5.20 2.38
N GLY A 65 0.82 -6.45 2.84
CA GLY A 65 -0.07 -7.04 3.84
C GLY A 65 -0.11 -6.21 5.13
N HIS A 66 1.02 -5.62 5.52
CA HIS A 66 1.10 -4.68 6.65
C HIS A 66 0.24 -3.44 6.39
N LEU A 67 0.35 -2.81 5.21
CA LEU A 67 -0.46 -1.64 4.85
C LEU A 67 -1.96 -1.93 4.89
N VAL A 68 -2.40 -3.08 4.37
CA VAL A 68 -3.83 -3.45 4.39
C VAL A 68 -4.34 -3.66 5.81
N ARG A 69 -3.57 -4.33 6.66
CA ARG A 69 -3.92 -4.54 8.08
C ARG A 69 -3.96 -3.22 8.85
N GLU A 70 -3.02 -2.33 8.59
CA GLU A 70 -2.99 -0.98 9.18
C GLU A 70 -4.15 -0.12 8.69
N LEU A 71 -4.47 -0.18 7.39
CA LEU A 71 -5.63 0.48 6.80
C LEU A 71 -6.93 0.01 7.48
N ASP A 72 -7.11 -1.30 7.63
CA ASP A 72 -8.28 -1.88 8.30
C ASP A 72 -8.36 -1.44 9.77
N ALA A 73 -7.24 -1.45 10.49
CA ALA A 73 -7.17 -1.00 11.87
C ALA A 73 -7.59 0.46 12.07
N LEU A 74 -7.40 1.31 11.05
CA LEU A 74 -7.85 2.70 11.03
C LEU A 74 -9.31 2.87 10.57
N GLY A 75 -9.98 1.81 10.12
CA GLY A 75 -11.36 1.85 9.64
C GLY A 75 -11.52 1.88 8.11
N GLY A 76 -10.46 1.56 7.35
CA GLY A 76 -10.52 1.42 5.90
C GLY A 76 -11.30 0.18 5.44
N GLU A 77 -11.52 0.06 4.14
CA GLU A 77 -12.44 -0.92 3.55
C GLU A 77 -11.75 -2.05 2.76
N MET A 78 -10.55 -1.83 2.22
CA MET A 78 -9.85 -2.79 1.36
C MET A 78 -9.72 -4.18 2.00
N GLY A 79 -9.42 -4.26 3.30
CA GLY A 79 -9.29 -5.52 4.04
C GLY A 79 -10.59 -6.32 4.08
N LYS A 80 -11.71 -5.65 4.30
CA LYS A 80 -13.04 -6.28 4.34
C LYS A 80 -13.49 -6.77 2.96
N VAL A 81 -13.23 -5.97 1.91
CA VAL A 81 -13.60 -6.32 0.53
C VAL A 81 -12.77 -7.48 0.01
N ILE A 82 -11.46 -7.52 0.29
CA ILE A 82 -10.65 -8.66 -0.15
C ILE A 82 -11.02 -9.94 0.60
N ASP A 83 -11.37 -9.88 1.87
CA ASP A 83 -11.83 -11.05 2.64
C ASP A 83 -13.12 -11.67 2.08
N GLN A 84 -13.95 -10.88 1.38
CA GLN A 84 -15.17 -11.35 0.72
C GLN A 84 -14.93 -11.85 -0.72
N THR A 85 -13.81 -11.53 -1.34
CA THR A 85 -13.62 -11.69 -2.79
C THR A 85 -12.31 -12.36 -3.19
N PHE A 86 -11.52 -12.82 -2.23
CA PHE A 86 -10.32 -13.59 -2.54
C PHE A 86 -10.67 -14.99 -3.04
N ILE A 87 -9.78 -15.55 -3.86
CA ILE A 87 -9.85 -16.91 -4.39
C ILE A 87 -8.67 -17.78 -3.93
N GLN A 88 -7.63 -17.17 -3.41
CA GLN A 88 -6.52 -17.85 -2.75
C GLN A 88 -5.89 -16.91 -1.71
N SER A 89 -5.45 -17.46 -0.57
CA SER A 89 -4.71 -16.73 0.45
C SER A 89 -3.45 -17.45 0.86
N LYS A 90 -2.39 -16.69 1.14
CA LYS A 90 -1.10 -17.22 1.55
C LYS A 90 -0.37 -16.28 2.49
N MET A 91 0.23 -16.83 3.54
CA MET A 91 1.19 -16.14 4.38
C MET A 91 2.59 -16.24 3.79
N LEU A 92 3.09 -15.13 3.28
CA LEU A 92 4.46 -15.05 2.76
C LEU A 92 5.48 -14.92 3.90
N ASN A 93 6.68 -15.44 3.68
CA ASN A 93 7.80 -15.43 4.62
C ASN A 93 7.51 -16.14 5.96
N SER A 94 6.58 -17.09 6.01
CA SER A 94 6.23 -17.85 7.22
C SER A 94 7.41 -18.62 7.83
N SER A 95 8.43 -18.97 7.03
CA SER A 95 9.68 -19.58 7.51
C SER A 95 10.67 -18.59 8.15
N LYS A 96 10.36 -17.28 8.14
CA LYS A 96 11.16 -16.21 8.73
C LYS A 96 10.51 -15.73 10.02
N GLY A 97 11.16 -14.81 10.73
CA GLY A 97 10.57 -14.21 11.94
C GLY A 97 9.33 -13.35 11.64
N PRO A 98 8.47 -13.09 12.66
CA PRO A 98 7.17 -12.45 12.51
C PRO A 98 7.22 -11.02 11.95
N ALA A 99 8.35 -10.35 12.06
CA ALA A 99 8.58 -9.01 11.52
C ALA A 99 8.39 -8.88 10.00
N VAL A 100 8.38 -9.99 9.26
CA VAL A 100 8.26 -10.01 7.79
C VAL A 100 7.15 -10.93 7.28
N HIS A 101 6.40 -11.58 8.17
CA HIS A 101 5.19 -12.30 7.78
C HIS A 101 4.24 -11.35 7.07
N SER A 102 3.73 -11.75 5.92
CA SER A 102 2.90 -10.87 5.09
C SER A 102 1.81 -11.64 4.39
N LEU A 103 0.56 -11.28 4.67
CA LEU A 103 -0.60 -11.82 3.98
C LEU A 103 -0.60 -11.40 2.51
N ARG A 104 -0.97 -12.32 1.65
CA ARG A 104 -1.25 -12.08 0.23
C ARG A 104 -2.51 -12.84 -0.17
N ALA A 105 -3.46 -12.15 -0.77
CA ALA A 105 -4.65 -12.76 -1.34
C ALA A 105 -4.70 -12.56 -2.85
N GLN A 106 -5.02 -13.63 -3.56
CA GLN A 106 -5.42 -13.60 -4.96
C GLN A 106 -6.88 -13.16 -5.00
N ALA A 107 -7.18 -12.06 -5.66
CA ALA A 107 -8.54 -11.56 -5.78
C ALA A 107 -9.26 -12.12 -7.00
N ASP A 108 -10.57 -12.36 -6.88
CA ASP A 108 -11.46 -12.28 -8.02
C ASP A 108 -11.65 -10.79 -8.36
N LYS A 109 -10.99 -10.33 -9.42
CA LYS A 109 -10.92 -8.89 -9.76
C LYS A 109 -12.29 -8.30 -10.05
N ALA A 110 -13.15 -9.04 -10.74
CA ALA A 110 -14.50 -8.60 -11.08
C ALA A 110 -15.37 -8.47 -9.83
N ASN A 111 -15.33 -9.46 -8.94
CA ASN A 111 -16.06 -9.43 -7.69
C ASN A 111 -15.52 -8.37 -6.73
N TYR A 112 -14.21 -8.16 -6.66
CA TYR A 112 -13.60 -7.10 -5.84
C TYR A 112 -14.11 -5.71 -6.25
N SER A 113 -14.05 -5.39 -7.55
CA SER A 113 -14.54 -4.12 -8.09
C SER A 113 -16.06 -3.96 -7.86
N LYS A 114 -16.85 -5.02 -8.13
CA LYS A 114 -18.30 -5.04 -7.90
C LYS A 114 -18.63 -4.79 -6.42
N THR A 115 -17.95 -5.49 -5.51
CA THR A 115 -18.21 -5.38 -4.06
C THR A 115 -17.85 -3.98 -3.55
N MET A 116 -16.69 -3.45 -3.92
CA MET A 116 -16.30 -2.08 -3.54
C MET A 116 -17.28 -1.04 -4.10
N ARG A 117 -17.75 -1.21 -5.35
CA ARG A 117 -18.78 -0.33 -5.92
C ARG A 117 -20.08 -0.38 -5.13
N GLN A 118 -20.51 -1.55 -4.68
CA GLN A 118 -21.70 -1.70 -3.84
C GLN A 118 -21.52 -1.00 -2.47
N VAL A 119 -20.34 -1.11 -1.87
CA VAL A 119 -20.01 -0.39 -0.62
C VAL A 119 -20.16 1.11 -0.81
N LEU A 120 -19.59 1.66 -1.89
CA LEU A 120 -19.69 3.10 -2.18
C LEU A 120 -21.15 3.53 -2.45
N GLN A 121 -21.90 2.75 -3.23
CA GLN A 121 -23.28 3.06 -3.58
C GLN A 121 -24.23 3.05 -2.39
N ASN A 122 -23.95 2.22 -1.38
CA ASN A 122 -24.76 2.10 -0.17
C ASN A 122 -24.28 3.01 0.97
N GLN A 123 -23.18 3.74 0.75
CA GLN A 123 -22.65 4.64 1.79
C GLN A 123 -23.47 5.94 1.86
N GLU A 124 -24.04 6.22 3.04
CA GLU A 124 -24.68 7.50 3.31
C GLU A 124 -23.69 8.67 3.11
N ASN A 125 -24.19 9.82 2.72
CA ASN A 125 -23.43 11.04 2.41
C ASN A 125 -22.44 10.92 1.25
N LEU A 126 -22.57 9.91 0.39
CA LEU A 126 -21.68 9.68 -0.75
C LEU A 126 -22.45 9.57 -2.06
N ASP A 127 -22.16 10.46 -3.00
CA ASP A 127 -22.66 10.40 -4.36
C ASP A 127 -21.54 10.00 -5.33
N ILE A 128 -21.89 9.19 -6.34
CA ILE A 128 -20.98 8.75 -7.40
C ILE A 128 -21.36 9.43 -8.71
N ARG A 129 -20.38 10.03 -9.39
CA ARG A 129 -20.59 10.69 -10.68
C ARG A 129 -19.59 10.21 -11.72
N GLN A 130 -20.12 9.71 -12.85
CA GLN A 130 -19.28 9.40 -14.00
C GLN A 130 -19.09 10.67 -14.83
N MET A 131 -17.94 11.31 -14.64
CA MET A 131 -17.54 12.50 -15.39
C MET A 131 -16.04 12.77 -15.16
N GLU A 132 -15.34 13.29 -16.16
CA GLU A 132 -13.98 13.79 -16.01
C GLU A 132 -14.00 15.17 -15.35
N VAL A 133 -13.22 15.34 -14.29
CA VAL A 133 -12.91 16.65 -13.69
C VAL A 133 -11.76 17.26 -14.50
N THR A 134 -11.95 18.48 -14.99
CA THR A 134 -11.00 19.15 -15.89
C THR A 134 -10.27 20.32 -15.26
N GLU A 135 -10.87 20.93 -14.20
CA GLU A 135 -10.27 22.07 -13.53
C GLU A 135 -10.49 22.01 -12.02
N ILE A 136 -9.50 22.46 -11.27
CA ILE A 136 -9.58 22.75 -9.83
C ILE A 136 -9.77 24.25 -9.69
N LEU A 137 -10.82 24.64 -8.97
CA LEU A 137 -11.14 26.05 -8.72
C LEU A 137 -10.61 26.44 -7.34
N ALA A 138 -9.75 27.45 -7.32
CA ALA A 138 -9.19 28.01 -6.10
C ALA A 138 -9.16 29.53 -6.17
N GLU A 139 -9.45 30.19 -5.06
CA GLU A 139 -9.40 31.64 -4.89
C GLU A 139 -8.51 31.94 -3.68
N ASP A 140 -7.57 32.86 -3.83
CA ASP A 140 -6.62 33.26 -2.78
C ASP A 140 -5.91 32.07 -2.11
N GLY A 141 -5.53 31.05 -2.91
CA GLY A 141 -4.84 29.85 -2.42
C GLY A 141 -5.74 28.85 -1.67
N LYS A 142 -7.06 29.00 -1.77
CA LYS A 142 -8.04 28.12 -1.11
C LYS A 142 -9.00 27.50 -2.12
N ILE A 143 -9.33 26.22 -1.94
CA ILE A 143 -10.29 25.50 -2.77
C ILE A 143 -11.68 26.11 -2.67
N THR A 144 -12.34 26.29 -3.84
CA THR A 144 -13.73 26.72 -3.95
C THR A 144 -14.60 25.74 -4.72
N GLY A 145 -14.01 24.79 -5.45
CA GLY A 145 -14.75 23.78 -6.19
C GLY A 145 -13.94 23.09 -7.29
N VAL A 146 -14.65 22.38 -8.14
CA VAL A 146 -14.11 21.76 -9.36
C VAL A 146 -15.02 22.02 -10.55
N GLN A 147 -14.45 22.01 -11.75
CA GLN A 147 -15.21 22.02 -13.00
C GLN A 147 -15.04 20.70 -13.74
N THR A 148 -16.12 20.20 -14.30
CA THR A 148 -16.14 18.96 -15.08
C THR A 148 -16.08 19.23 -16.58
N TYR A 149 -15.83 18.17 -17.35
CA TYR A 149 -15.76 18.23 -18.83
C TYR A 149 -17.04 18.79 -19.47
N SER A 150 -18.21 18.57 -18.87
CA SER A 150 -19.48 19.14 -19.34
C SER A 150 -19.68 20.61 -19.00
N GLY A 151 -18.74 21.25 -18.29
CA GLY A 151 -18.82 22.63 -17.84
C GLY A 151 -19.57 22.84 -16.52
N ALA A 152 -19.99 21.76 -15.84
CA ALA A 152 -20.62 21.86 -14.55
C ALA A 152 -19.59 22.20 -13.46
N ILE A 153 -19.90 23.19 -12.62
CA ILE A 153 -19.12 23.57 -11.45
C ILE A 153 -19.77 22.93 -10.23
N TYR A 154 -18.96 22.21 -9.45
CA TYR A 154 -19.34 21.65 -8.15
C TYR A 154 -18.58 22.42 -7.06
N ARG A 155 -19.31 23.19 -6.27
CA ARG A 155 -18.74 23.93 -5.14
C ARG A 155 -18.43 22.95 -4.00
N CYS A 156 -17.26 23.12 -3.38
CA CYS A 156 -16.85 22.33 -2.22
C CYS A 156 -15.80 23.07 -1.39
N LYS A 157 -15.54 22.56 -0.19
CA LYS A 157 -14.58 23.11 0.75
C LYS A 157 -13.24 22.38 0.73
N ALA A 158 -13.22 21.12 0.25
CA ALA A 158 -12.01 20.33 0.09
C ALA A 158 -12.08 19.43 -1.15
N VAL A 159 -10.92 19.18 -1.74
CA VAL A 159 -10.75 18.27 -2.88
C VAL A 159 -9.65 17.25 -2.55
N VAL A 160 -9.90 15.97 -2.86
CA VAL A 160 -8.90 14.91 -2.75
C VAL A 160 -8.61 14.35 -4.14
N LEU A 161 -7.38 14.54 -4.63
CA LEU A 161 -6.94 14.07 -5.94
C LEU A 161 -6.41 12.64 -5.86
N CYS A 162 -7.09 11.71 -6.56
CA CYS A 162 -6.78 10.28 -6.59
C CYS A 162 -6.77 9.75 -8.03
N THR A 163 -6.11 10.45 -8.95
CA THR A 163 -6.19 10.22 -10.41
C THR A 163 -5.47 8.95 -10.89
N GLY A 164 -4.70 8.30 -10.04
CA GLY A 164 -4.03 7.02 -10.35
C GLY A 164 -3.12 7.11 -11.57
N THR A 165 -3.34 6.22 -12.55
CA THR A 165 -2.59 6.15 -13.81
C THR A 165 -3.34 6.74 -15.00
N TYR A 166 -4.40 7.54 -14.77
CA TYR A 166 -5.27 8.02 -15.85
C TYR A 166 -4.91 9.42 -16.37
N LEU A 167 -4.13 10.20 -15.59
CA LEU A 167 -3.84 11.58 -15.92
C LEU A 167 -2.85 11.66 -17.09
N LYS A 168 -3.29 12.20 -18.24
CA LYS A 168 -2.58 12.17 -19.53
C LYS A 168 -2.00 10.80 -19.86
N ALA A 169 -2.76 9.74 -19.57
CA ALA A 169 -2.33 8.36 -19.73
C ALA A 169 -2.08 8.01 -21.20
N ARG A 170 -1.01 7.24 -21.41
CA ARG A 170 -0.63 6.72 -22.73
C ARG A 170 -0.16 5.27 -22.56
N CYS A 171 -0.86 4.33 -23.21
CA CYS A 171 -0.47 2.91 -23.27
C CYS A 171 0.40 2.67 -24.51
N ILE A 172 1.51 1.95 -24.34
CA ILE A 172 2.54 1.78 -25.37
C ILE A 172 2.99 0.31 -25.40
N TYR A 173 3.01 -0.29 -26.60
CA TYR A 173 3.68 -1.56 -26.86
C TYR A 173 4.15 -1.60 -28.31
N GLY A 174 5.41 -2.01 -28.52
CA GLY A 174 6.07 -1.88 -29.83
C GLY A 174 5.96 -0.46 -30.39
N GLU A 175 5.54 -0.39 -31.62
CA GLU A 175 5.37 0.86 -32.37
C GLU A 175 4.01 1.55 -32.13
N ILE A 176 3.14 0.92 -31.28
CA ILE A 176 1.77 1.40 -31.03
C ILE A 176 1.72 2.24 -29.76
N SER A 177 1.10 3.41 -29.88
CA SER A 177 0.82 4.30 -28.76
C SER A 177 -0.63 4.74 -28.79
N THR A 178 -1.36 4.50 -27.69
CA THR A 178 -2.77 4.90 -27.56
C THR A 178 -2.95 5.81 -26.36
N HIS A 179 -3.68 6.91 -26.53
CA HIS A 179 -4.01 7.85 -25.46
C HIS A 179 -5.19 7.34 -24.63
N THR A 180 -4.98 6.23 -23.95
CA THR A 180 -5.95 5.58 -23.07
C THR A 180 -5.36 5.31 -21.71
N GLY A 181 -6.23 5.18 -20.70
CA GLY A 181 -5.91 4.57 -19.43
C GLY A 181 -5.81 3.04 -19.52
N PRO A 182 -5.64 2.36 -18.37
CA PRO A 182 -5.58 0.91 -18.33
C PRO A 182 -6.82 0.26 -18.98
N ASN A 183 -6.63 -0.91 -19.60
CA ASN A 183 -7.69 -1.70 -20.23
C ASN A 183 -8.49 -0.94 -21.33
N GLY A 184 -7.87 0.04 -21.99
CA GLY A 184 -8.52 0.84 -23.03
C GLY A 184 -9.54 1.86 -22.51
N LEU A 185 -9.60 2.11 -21.21
CA LEU A 185 -10.47 3.12 -20.63
C LEU A 185 -10.02 4.54 -21.02
N GLN A 186 -10.94 5.49 -20.96
CA GLN A 186 -10.64 6.88 -21.27
C GLN A 186 -9.56 7.44 -20.33
N SER A 187 -8.56 8.14 -20.87
CA SER A 187 -7.60 8.91 -20.08
C SER A 187 -8.18 10.28 -19.71
N ALA A 188 -7.74 10.84 -18.57
CA ALA A 188 -8.07 12.20 -18.15
C ALA A 188 -7.02 13.17 -18.70
N ASN A 189 -7.39 14.01 -19.67
CA ASN A 189 -6.40 14.74 -20.46
C ASN A 189 -6.28 16.24 -20.11
N TYR A 190 -7.20 16.78 -19.32
CA TYR A 190 -7.31 18.24 -19.14
C TYR A 190 -6.85 18.73 -17.77
N LEU A 191 -7.01 17.93 -16.72
CA LEU A 191 -6.73 18.34 -15.34
C LEU A 191 -5.25 18.74 -15.12
N THR A 192 -4.30 18.13 -15.80
CA THR A 192 -2.87 18.47 -15.68
C THR A 192 -2.59 19.95 -15.93
N ASP A 193 -3.25 20.54 -16.93
CA ASP A 193 -3.01 21.95 -17.28
C ASP A 193 -3.56 22.90 -16.20
N SER A 194 -4.71 22.54 -15.60
CA SER A 194 -5.26 23.24 -14.45
C SER A 194 -4.33 23.18 -13.22
N LEU A 195 -3.78 21.98 -12.93
CA LEU A 195 -2.86 21.80 -11.81
C LEU A 195 -1.56 22.60 -12.00
N LYS A 196 -1.02 22.62 -13.22
CA LYS A 196 0.15 23.44 -13.56
C LYS A 196 -0.14 24.95 -13.42
N ALA A 197 -1.34 25.40 -13.80
CA ALA A 197 -1.75 26.79 -13.63
C ALA A 197 -1.83 27.20 -12.16
N LEU A 198 -2.11 26.27 -11.26
CA LEU A 198 -2.06 26.46 -9.80
C LEU A 198 -0.64 26.37 -9.20
N GLY A 199 0.40 26.25 -10.05
CA GLY A 199 1.79 26.18 -9.60
C GLY A 199 2.25 24.78 -9.16
N ILE A 200 1.42 23.74 -9.34
CA ILE A 200 1.77 22.37 -8.94
C ILE A 200 2.82 21.79 -9.89
N LYS A 201 3.92 21.32 -9.32
CA LYS A 201 5.02 20.69 -10.05
C LYS A 201 4.66 19.25 -10.39
N MET A 202 4.66 18.93 -11.68
CA MET A 202 4.30 17.63 -12.22
C MET A 202 5.54 16.83 -12.65
N TYR A 203 5.46 15.52 -12.49
CA TYR A 203 6.37 14.52 -13.06
C TYR A 203 5.61 13.58 -14.01
N ARG A 204 6.35 12.78 -14.75
CA ARG A 204 5.80 11.74 -15.60
C ARG A 204 6.46 10.41 -15.26
N PHE A 205 5.64 9.44 -14.81
CA PHE A 205 6.09 8.10 -14.48
C PHE A 205 5.51 7.07 -15.43
N LYS A 206 6.11 5.89 -15.45
CA LYS A 206 5.58 4.75 -16.17
C LYS A 206 5.45 3.54 -15.26
N THR A 207 4.51 2.69 -15.58
CA THR A 207 4.44 1.31 -15.08
C THR A 207 4.14 0.37 -16.24
N GLY A 208 3.90 -0.92 -15.97
CA GLY A 208 3.56 -1.87 -17.01
C GLY A 208 2.80 -3.06 -16.44
N THR A 209 2.23 -3.84 -17.33
CA THR A 209 1.50 -5.06 -17.01
C THR A 209 1.86 -6.15 -18.02
N PRO A 210 1.87 -7.44 -17.63
CA PRO A 210 2.04 -8.55 -18.57
C PRO A 210 0.75 -8.83 -19.35
N ALA A 211 0.84 -9.72 -20.33
CA ALA A 211 -0.32 -10.20 -21.07
C ALA A 211 -1.28 -11.01 -20.19
N ARG A 212 -2.52 -11.12 -20.64
CA ARG A 212 -3.51 -12.11 -20.18
C ARG A 212 -3.64 -13.19 -21.22
N ILE A 213 -3.61 -14.45 -20.75
CA ILE A 213 -3.64 -15.63 -21.60
C ILE A 213 -4.90 -16.43 -21.29
N ASP A 214 -5.52 -17.01 -22.33
CA ASP A 214 -6.65 -17.92 -22.19
C ASP A 214 -6.22 -19.21 -21.48
N LYS A 215 -6.81 -19.48 -20.31
CA LYS A 215 -6.59 -20.67 -19.48
C LYS A 215 -6.68 -21.99 -20.27
N ASN A 216 -7.60 -22.05 -21.25
CA ASN A 216 -7.83 -23.26 -22.05
C ASN A 216 -6.65 -23.59 -22.98
N THR A 217 -5.68 -22.70 -23.13
CA THR A 217 -4.51 -22.87 -23.99
C THR A 217 -3.20 -23.14 -23.21
N ILE A 218 -3.31 -23.35 -21.89
CA ILE A 218 -2.19 -23.55 -20.99
C ILE A 218 -2.06 -25.03 -20.63
N ASP A 219 -0.86 -25.58 -20.74
CA ASP A 219 -0.51 -26.91 -20.28
C ASP A 219 0.06 -26.87 -18.85
N PHE A 220 -0.82 -26.96 -17.86
CA PHE A 220 -0.46 -26.92 -16.44
C PHE A 220 0.39 -28.12 -16.00
N SER A 221 0.42 -29.23 -16.75
CA SER A 221 1.25 -30.40 -16.41
C SER A 221 2.76 -30.10 -16.43
N LYS A 222 3.16 -29.02 -17.11
CA LYS A 222 4.56 -28.55 -17.20
C LYS A 222 4.91 -27.49 -16.15
N MET A 223 3.99 -27.20 -15.24
CA MET A 223 4.15 -26.15 -14.24
C MET A 223 4.05 -26.71 -12.82
N GLN A 224 4.62 -26.00 -11.86
CA GLN A 224 4.50 -26.34 -10.45
C GLN A 224 3.28 -25.65 -9.85
N GLU A 225 2.33 -26.45 -9.33
CA GLU A 225 1.17 -25.92 -8.62
C GLU A 225 1.57 -25.20 -7.33
N GLN A 226 0.98 -24.04 -7.10
CA GLN A 226 1.15 -23.21 -5.92
C GLN A 226 -0.21 -23.07 -5.22
N LYS A 227 -0.42 -23.89 -4.20
CA LYS A 227 -1.65 -23.87 -3.38
C LYS A 227 -1.60 -22.73 -2.36
N GLY A 228 -2.78 -22.27 -1.95
CA GLY A 228 -2.96 -21.42 -0.78
C GLY A 228 -2.66 -22.16 0.53
N ASP A 229 -2.69 -21.42 1.63
CA ASP A 229 -2.52 -22.01 2.96
C ASP A 229 -3.79 -22.77 3.36
N GLU A 230 -3.65 -23.87 4.09
CA GLU A 230 -4.79 -24.68 4.57
C GLU A 230 -5.72 -23.86 5.48
N ARG A 231 -5.12 -23.02 6.33
CA ARG A 231 -5.85 -22.10 7.18
C ARG A 231 -5.67 -20.68 6.67
N VAL A 232 -6.78 -20.07 6.28
CA VAL A 232 -6.83 -18.68 5.86
C VAL A 232 -6.86 -17.76 7.08
N VAL A 233 -6.00 -16.74 7.08
CA VAL A 233 -6.04 -15.63 8.02
C VAL A 233 -6.66 -14.42 7.30
N PRO A 234 -7.77 -13.84 7.80
CA PRO A 234 -8.39 -12.70 7.15
C PRO A 234 -7.53 -11.43 7.24
N PHE A 235 -7.69 -10.51 6.30
CA PHE A 235 -7.05 -9.18 6.37
C PHE A 235 -7.73 -8.27 7.40
N SER A 236 -9.05 -8.25 7.43
CA SER A 236 -9.77 -7.43 8.39
C SER A 236 -9.82 -8.07 9.76
N PHE A 237 -9.60 -7.27 10.80
CA PHE A 237 -9.77 -7.68 12.20
C PHE A 237 -11.25 -7.84 12.59
N THR A 238 -12.19 -7.48 11.70
CA THR A 238 -13.63 -7.66 11.91
C THR A 238 -14.20 -8.87 11.19
N THR A 239 -13.42 -9.49 10.30
CA THR A 239 -13.85 -10.70 9.58
C THR A 239 -13.72 -11.92 10.48
N ASP A 240 -14.78 -12.72 10.59
CA ASP A 240 -14.74 -14.00 11.27
C ASP A 240 -13.78 -14.96 10.51
N PRO A 241 -12.72 -15.46 11.14
CA PRO A 241 -11.77 -16.38 10.50
C PRO A 241 -12.42 -17.65 9.93
N GLU A 242 -13.50 -18.13 10.51
CA GLU A 242 -14.19 -19.33 10.00
C GLU A 242 -14.98 -19.05 8.72
N SER A 243 -15.43 -17.81 8.52
CA SER A 243 -16.19 -17.41 7.33
C SER A 243 -15.35 -17.35 6.05
N VAL A 244 -14.03 -17.32 6.15
CA VAL A 244 -13.09 -17.20 5.01
C VAL A 244 -12.41 -18.53 4.65
N GLN A 245 -12.85 -19.66 5.21
CA GLN A 245 -12.37 -20.98 4.85
C GLN A 245 -13.11 -21.47 3.59
N ILE A 246 -12.47 -21.38 2.42
CA ILE A 246 -13.05 -21.69 1.10
C ILE A 246 -12.20 -22.70 0.34
N ASP A 247 -12.78 -23.34 -0.69
CA ASP A 247 -11.98 -24.05 -1.69
C ASP A 247 -11.17 -23.07 -2.50
N GLN A 248 -9.85 -23.13 -2.37
CA GLN A 248 -8.96 -22.14 -2.95
C GLN A 248 -8.51 -22.53 -4.35
N ALA A 249 -8.49 -21.54 -5.25
CA ALA A 249 -7.90 -21.68 -6.57
C ALA A 249 -6.36 -21.83 -6.48
N SER A 250 -5.76 -22.56 -7.42
CA SER A 250 -4.31 -22.68 -7.52
C SER A 250 -3.72 -21.60 -8.43
N CYS A 251 -2.53 -21.13 -8.08
CA CYS A 251 -1.60 -20.45 -8.97
C CYS A 251 -0.55 -21.45 -9.46
N TRP A 252 0.22 -21.08 -10.49
CA TRP A 252 1.18 -21.98 -11.10
C TRP A 252 2.51 -21.28 -11.33
N LEU A 253 3.61 -22.00 -11.13
CA LEU A 253 4.97 -21.50 -11.34
C LEU A 253 5.62 -22.20 -12.52
N THR A 254 6.15 -21.42 -13.44
CA THR A 254 7.03 -21.85 -14.52
C THR A 254 8.21 -20.88 -14.65
N TYR A 255 9.01 -21.02 -15.70
CA TYR A 255 10.22 -20.22 -15.88
C TYR A 255 10.43 -19.82 -17.35
N THR A 256 11.01 -18.66 -17.58
CA THR A 256 11.62 -18.35 -18.87
C THR A 256 12.81 -19.28 -19.12
N ASN A 257 13.29 -19.32 -20.35
CA ASN A 257 14.46 -20.10 -20.77
C ASN A 257 15.34 -19.27 -21.72
N GLU A 258 16.45 -19.85 -22.18
CA GLU A 258 17.37 -19.12 -23.07
C GLU A 258 16.72 -18.69 -24.37
N THR A 259 15.85 -19.53 -24.96
CA THR A 259 15.09 -19.16 -26.17
C THR A 259 14.22 -17.92 -25.94
N THR A 260 13.57 -17.84 -24.76
CA THR A 260 12.80 -16.64 -24.36
C THR A 260 13.71 -15.42 -24.33
N HIS A 261 14.89 -15.55 -23.73
CA HIS A 261 15.85 -14.46 -23.58
C HIS A 261 16.46 -14.03 -24.94
N GLU A 262 16.74 -14.97 -25.84
CA GLU A 262 17.21 -14.68 -27.20
C GLU A 262 16.17 -13.91 -28.01
N ILE A 263 14.90 -14.31 -27.94
CA ILE A 263 13.79 -13.58 -28.60
C ILE A 263 13.74 -12.14 -28.09
N ILE A 264 13.82 -11.93 -26.77
CA ILE A 264 13.79 -10.59 -26.16
C ILE A 264 15.01 -9.78 -26.59
N ARG A 265 16.23 -10.33 -26.48
CA ARG A 265 17.48 -9.63 -26.88
C ARG A 265 17.48 -9.23 -28.35
N GLY A 266 16.97 -10.09 -29.22
CA GLY A 266 16.90 -9.85 -30.66
C GLY A 266 15.88 -8.79 -31.09
N ASN A 267 15.04 -8.28 -30.16
CA ASN A 267 13.99 -7.29 -30.44
C ASN A 267 14.03 -6.06 -29.51
N LEU A 268 15.17 -5.81 -28.84
CA LEU A 268 15.31 -4.66 -27.93
C LEU A 268 15.17 -3.32 -28.65
N ASP A 269 15.59 -3.25 -29.89
CA ASP A 269 15.46 -2.07 -30.76
C ASP A 269 13.99 -1.71 -31.05
N ARG A 270 13.08 -2.70 -30.97
CA ARG A 270 11.62 -2.52 -31.12
C ARG A 270 10.91 -2.26 -29.79
N SER A 271 11.63 -2.30 -28.66
CA SER A 271 11.06 -1.99 -27.35
C SER A 271 10.96 -0.48 -27.13
N PRO A 272 9.78 0.07 -26.83
CA PRO A 272 9.60 1.48 -26.49
C PRO A 272 10.48 1.94 -25.32
N LEU A 273 10.85 1.03 -24.44
CA LEU A 273 11.73 1.30 -23.31
C LEU A 273 13.17 1.61 -23.75
N TYR A 274 13.65 0.96 -24.81
CA TYR A 274 15.03 1.07 -25.30
C TYR A 274 15.13 2.00 -26.52
N SER A 275 14.04 2.20 -27.27
CA SER A 275 13.99 3.14 -28.41
C SER A 275 13.82 4.62 -28.00
N GLY A 276 13.58 4.89 -26.71
CA GLY A 276 13.34 6.26 -26.23
C GLY A 276 11.91 6.76 -26.44
N ALA A 277 10.97 5.93 -26.89
CA ALA A 277 9.57 6.30 -27.06
C ALA A 277 8.83 6.51 -25.71
N ILE A 278 9.35 5.92 -24.62
CA ILE A 278 8.88 6.10 -23.25
C ILE A 278 9.70 7.21 -22.61
N GLU A 279 9.01 8.28 -22.16
CA GLU A 279 9.62 9.42 -21.46
C GLU A 279 9.61 9.22 -19.93
N GLY A 280 8.61 8.50 -19.41
CA GLY A 280 8.40 8.29 -17.98
C GLY A 280 9.40 7.33 -17.36
N THR A 281 9.87 7.63 -16.16
CA THR A 281 10.71 6.72 -15.37
C THR A 281 9.88 5.57 -14.79
N GLY A 282 10.36 4.33 -14.93
CA GLY A 282 9.69 3.14 -14.43
C GLY A 282 10.14 2.74 -13.02
N PRO A 283 9.36 1.89 -12.34
CA PRO A 283 9.68 1.43 -10.98
C PRO A 283 10.84 0.44 -10.99
N ARG A 284 11.82 0.67 -10.11
CA ARG A 284 13.00 -0.19 -9.95
C ARG A 284 12.66 -1.64 -9.54
N TYR A 285 11.60 -1.82 -8.77
CA TYR A 285 11.23 -3.11 -8.16
C TYR A 285 10.13 -3.87 -8.92
N CYS A 286 9.71 -3.38 -10.07
CA CYS A 286 8.84 -4.08 -11.01
C CYS A 286 9.38 -3.91 -12.43
N PRO A 287 10.60 -4.42 -12.69
CA PRO A 287 11.20 -4.30 -14.00
C PRO A 287 10.41 -5.11 -15.02
N SER A 288 10.38 -4.64 -16.26
CA SER A 288 9.89 -5.44 -17.38
C SER A 288 10.77 -6.67 -17.60
N ILE A 289 10.28 -7.65 -18.36
CA ILE A 289 11.09 -8.83 -18.64
C ILE A 289 12.33 -8.45 -19.47
N GLU A 290 12.23 -7.45 -20.35
CA GLU A 290 13.37 -6.90 -21.10
C GLU A 290 14.45 -6.37 -20.14
N ASP A 291 14.05 -5.60 -19.13
CA ASP A 291 14.97 -5.10 -18.10
C ASP A 291 15.66 -6.23 -17.32
N LYS A 292 14.93 -7.30 -16.99
CA LYS A 292 15.51 -8.45 -16.29
C LYS A 292 16.56 -9.15 -17.13
N VAL A 293 16.26 -9.40 -18.40
CA VAL A 293 17.16 -10.08 -19.34
C VAL A 293 18.42 -9.26 -19.61
N VAL A 294 18.30 -7.93 -19.68
CA VAL A 294 19.45 -7.04 -19.91
C VAL A 294 20.29 -6.83 -18.65
N LYS A 295 19.63 -6.58 -17.49
CA LYS A 295 20.32 -6.28 -16.22
C LYS A 295 20.93 -7.52 -15.54
N PHE A 296 20.40 -8.70 -15.82
CA PHE A 296 20.84 -9.95 -15.23
C PHE A 296 21.21 -10.98 -16.32
N PRO A 297 22.21 -10.70 -17.17
CA PRO A 297 22.55 -11.55 -18.33
C PRO A 297 23.02 -12.96 -17.93
N ASP A 298 23.58 -13.11 -16.73
CA ASP A 298 24.06 -14.40 -16.20
C ASP A 298 22.92 -15.31 -15.69
N LYS A 299 21.68 -14.81 -15.64
CA LYS A 299 20.51 -15.61 -15.26
C LYS A 299 19.93 -16.29 -16.49
N ASN A 300 19.98 -17.62 -16.51
CA ASN A 300 19.42 -18.42 -17.61
C ASN A 300 17.90 -18.60 -17.54
N ARG A 301 17.25 -18.19 -16.44
CA ARG A 301 15.80 -18.25 -16.27
C ARG A 301 15.30 -17.24 -15.25
N HIS A 302 14.05 -16.78 -15.42
CA HIS A 302 13.30 -15.96 -14.49
C HIS A 302 11.97 -16.63 -14.14
N GLN A 303 11.49 -16.46 -12.92
CA GLN A 303 10.20 -17.00 -12.48
C GLN A 303 9.05 -16.34 -13.24
N VAL A 304 8.09 -17.17 -13.63
CA VAL A 304 6.82 -16.77 -14.27
C VAL A 304 5.67 -17.38 -13.48
N PHE A 305 4.80 -16.54 -12.95
CA PHE A 305 3.61 -16.97 -12.21
C PHE A 305 2.39 -16.87 -13.10
N ILE A 306 1.61 -17.93 -13.16
CA ILE A 306 0.33 -17.98 -13.85
C ILE A 306 -0.77 -17.91 -12.80
N GLU A 307 -1.50 -16.81 -12.80
CA GLU A 307 -2.42 -16.46 -11.73
C GLU A 307 -3.84 -16.21 -12.30
N PRO A 308 -4.89 -16.87 -11.79
CA PRO A 308 -6.25 -16.62 -12.26
C PRO A 308 -6.69 -15.19 -11.89
N GLU A 309 -7.37 -14.51 -12.82
CA GLU A 309 -7.95 -13.18 -12.54
C GLU A 309 -9.34 -13.22 -11.90
N GLY A 310 -9.93 -14.40 -11.78
CA GLY A 310 -11.24 -14.65 -11.17
C GLY A 310 -11.69 -16.09 -11.41
N LEU A 311 -12.80 -16.48 -10.80
CA LEU A 311 -13.36 -17.82 -10.93
C LEU A 311 -14.23 -17.98 -12.20
N GLU A 312 -14.85 -16.89 -12.64
CA GLU A 312 -15.77 -16.87 -13.79
C GLU A 312 -15.13 -16.33 -15.07
N THR A 313 -13.80 -16.32 -15.13
CA THR A 313 -13.04 -15.90 -16.31
C THR A 313 -11.96 -16.92 -16.67
N ASN A 314 -11.66 -17.02 -17.97
CA ASN A 314 -10.51 -17.78 -18.47
C ASN A 314 -9.22 -16.94 -18.58
N GLU A 315 -9.25 -15.68 -18.16
CA GLU A 315 -8.05 -14.82 -18.20
C GLU A 315 -7.07 -15.20 -17.10
N MET A 316 -5.85 -15.55 -17.50
CA MET A 316 -4.73 -15.82 -16.60
C MET A 316 -3.68 -14.72 -16.72
N TYR A 317 -3.31 -14.13 -15.59
CA TYR A 317 -2.25 -13.14 -15.47
C TYR A 317 -0.88 -13.82 -15.50
N VAL A 318 0.05 -13.32 -16.32
CA VAL A 318 1.38 -13.90 -16.49
C VAL A 318 2.42 -13.10 -15.71
N GLY A 319 2.42 -13.27 -14.40
CA GLY A 319 3.29 -12.55 -13.47
C GLY A 319 4.77 -12.74 -13.77
N GLY A 320 5.53 -11.65 -13.77
CA GLY A 320 6.97 -11.66 -14.06
C GLY A 320 7.34 -11.41 -15.53
N MET A 321 6.36 -11.39 -16.43
CA MET A 321 6.52 -11.18 -17.87
C MET A 321 5.95 -9.84 -18.38
N SER A 322 5.91 -8.81 -17.51
CA SER A 322 5.54 -7.45 -17.94
C SER A 322 6.46 -6.98 -19.07
N SER A 323 5.90 -6.44 -20.13
CA SER A 323 6.63 -6.08 -21.34
C SER A 323 5.97 -4.94 -22.09
N SER A 324 6.75 -4.21 -22.88
CA SER A 324 6.28 -3.27 -23.88
C SER A 324 6.67 -3.65 -25.31
N LEU A 325 7.19 -4.85 -25.52
CA LEU A 325 7.53 -5.38 -26.83
C LEU A 325 6.30 -5.47 -27.74
N PRO A 326 6.45 -5.41 -29.08
CA PRO A 326 5.34 -5.51 -30.00
C PRO A 326 4.65 -6.87 -29.95
N GLU A 327 3.41 -6.95 -30.41
CA GLU A 327 2.53 -8.11 -30.27
C GLU A 327 3.11 -9.39 -30.85
N ASP A 328 3.75 -9.34 -32.02
CA ASP A 328 4.41 -10.51 -32.65
C ASP A 328 5.52 -11.07 -31.76
N VAL A 329 6.30 -10.22 -31.14
CA VAL A 329 7.34 -10.60 -30.19
C VAL A 329 6.75 -11.13 -28.88
N GLN A 330 5.65 -10.55 -28.41
CA GLN A 330 4.93 -11.05 -27.24
C GLN A 330 4.46 -12.50 -27.47
N TYR A 331 3.84 -12.81 -28.60
CA TYR A 331 3.46 -14.18 -28.95
C TYR A 331 4.67 -15.13 -28.96
N ALA A 332 5.77 -14.72 -29.60
CA ALA A 332 6.98 -15.54 -29.67
C ALA A 332 7.57 -15.81 -28.29
N MET A 333 7.74 -14.78 -27.44
CA MET A 333 8.36 -14.94 -26.12
C MET A 333 7.46 -15.71 -25.14
N TYR A 334 6.12 -15.47 -25.14
CA TYR A 334 5.24 -16.25 -24.26
C TYR A 334 5.21 -17.72 -24.65
N ARG A 335 5.14 -18.04 -25.97
CA ARG A 335 5.11 -19.43 -26.46
C ARG A 335 6.41 -20.19 -26.31
N SER A 336 7.50 -19.52 -25.99
CA SER A 336 8.78 -20.16 -25.63
C SER A 336 8.84 -20.64 -24.16
N VAL A 337 7.89 -20.20 -23.32
CA VAL A 337 7.83 -20.56 -21.89
C VAL A 337 7.16 -21.93 -21.74
N PRO A 338 7.73 -22.87 -20.94
CA PRO A 338 7.13 -24.18 -20.71
C PRO A 338 5.71 -24.11 -20.18
N GLY A 339 4.80 -24.82 -20.86
CA GLY A 339 3.36 -24.82 -20.57
C GLY A 339 2.57 -23.73 -21.29
N LEU A 340 3.22 -22.79 -21.98
CA LEU A 340 2.60 -21.72 -22.73
C LEU A 340 2.78 -21.86 -24.26
N GLU A 341 3.23 -23.01 -24.76
CA GLU A 341 3.57 -23.23 -26.16
C GLU A 341 2.41 -22.96 -27.13
N HIS A 342 1.18 -23.14 -26.63
CA HIS A 342 -0.05 -22.90 -27.40
C HIS A 342 -0.83 -21.67 -26.93
N ALA A 343 -0.20 -20.80 -26.14
CA ALA A 343 -0.84 -19.67 -25.53
C ALA A 343 -1.56 -18.76 -26.54
N LYS A 344 -2.79 -18.42 -26.22
CA LYS A 344 -3.56 -17.36 -26.91
C LYS A 344 -3.65 -16.14 -25.99
N ILE A 345 -3.15 -15.02 -26.48
CA ILE A 345 -3.20 -13.75 -25.76
C ILE A 345 -4.61 -13.18 -25.86
N VAL A 346 -5.23 -12.92 -24.73
CA VAL A 346 -6.53 -12.23 -24.61
C VAL A 346 -6.31 -10.72 -24.56
N ARG A 347 -5.28 -10.28 -23.83
CA ARG A 347 -4.86 -8.87 -23.72
C ARG A 347 -3.34 -8.80 -23.83
N ASN A 348 -2.85 -7.90 -24.66
CA ASN A 348 -1.41 -7.69 -24.80
C ASN A 348 -0.81 -7.08 -23.52
N ALA A 349 0.46 -7.38 -23.26
CA ALA A 349 1.26 -6.62 -22.32
C ALA A 349 1.47 -5.19 -22.84
N TYR A 350 1.56 -4.22 -21.96
CA TYR A 350 1.85 -2.83 -22.33
C TYR A 350 2.56 -2.08 -21.20
N ALA A 351 3.29 -1.03 -21.56
CA ALA A 351 3.69 0.02 -20.63
C ALA A 351 2.63 1.12 -20.63
N ILE A 352 2.42 1.75 -19.48
CA ILE A 352 1.56 2.93 -19.35
C ILE A 352 2.34 4.06 -18.72
N GLU A 353 2.31 5.22 -19.34
CA GLU A 353 2.81 6.48 -18.82
C GLU A 353 1.66 7.34 -18.31
N TYR A 354 1.90 8.11 -17.27
CA TYR A 354 0.91 8.98 -16.65
C TYR A 354 1.58 10.13 -15.91
N ASP A 355 0.85 11.23 -15.73
CA ASP A 355 1.31 12.36 -14.93
C ASP A 355 1.06 12.14 -13.44
N CYS A 356 2.02 12.55 -12.63
CA CYS A 356 1.99 12.53 -11.17
C CYS A 356 2.66 13.81 -10.62
N ILE A 357 2.64 13.99 -9.30
CA ILE A 357 3.25 15.16 -8.67
C ILE A 357 4.57 14.83 -7.98
N ASP A 358 5.35 15.87 -7.72
CA ASP A 358 6.39 15.86 -6.69
C ASP A 358 5.71 15.92 -5.31
N ALA A 359 5.65 14.78 -4.61
CA ALA A 359 4.93 14.69 -3.33
C ALA A 359 5.56 15.52 -2.21
N ARG A 360 6.75 16.08 -2.39
CA ARG A 360 7.38 17.03 -1.44
C ARG A 360 6.60 18.34 -1.33
N GLN A 361 5.66 18.62 -2.25
CA GLN A 361 4.71 19.73 -2.18
C GLN A 361 3.58 19.49 -1.15
N LEU A 362 3.50 18.28 -0.60
CA LEU A 362 2.50 17.91 0.39
C LEU A 362 3.06 18.03 1.82
N LYS A 363 2.16 18.36 2.74
CA LYS A 363 2.36 18.17 4.19
C LYS A 363 2.28 16.67 4.53
N SER A 364 2.70 16.27 5.72
CA SER A 364 2.52 14.90 6.21
C SER A 364 1.03 14.50 6.37
N THR A 365 0.13 15.45 6.34
CA THR A 365 -1.34 15.25 6.29
C THR A 365 -1.85 14.95 4.88
N LEU A 366 -0.99 14.97 3.87
CA LEU A 366 -1.28 14.88 2.43
C LEU A 366 -2.06 16.09 1.87
N GLU A 367 -2.14 17.20 2.59
CA GLU A 367 -2.59 18.49 2.07
C GLU A 367 -1.47 19.18 1.31
N PHE A 368 -1.79 19.86 0.20
CA PHE A 368 -0.82 20.73 -0.47
C PHE A 368 -0.40 21.89 0.43
N LYS A 369 0.88 22.24 0.42
CA LYS A 369 1.44 23.31 1.24
C LYS A 369 0.92 24.68 0.85
N GLU A 370 0.76 24.90 -0.46
CA GLU A 370 0.43 26.22 -1.03
C GLU A 370 -1.08 26.37 -1.37
N ILE A 371 -1.88 25.28 -1.25
CA ILE A 371 -3.30 25.32 -1.60
C ILE A 371 -4.12 24.70 -0.48
N GLU A 372 -4.81 25.56 0.26
CA GLU A 372 -5.64 25.15 1.38
C GLU A 372 -6.86 24.35 0.92
N GLY A 373 -7.10 23.19 1.54
CA GLY A 373 -8.22 22.31 1.22
C GLY A 373 -7.96 21.37 0.03
N LEU A 374 -6.78 21.41 -0.60
CA LEU A 374 -6.40 20.46 -1.64
C LEU A 374 -5.54 19.34 -1.05
N PHE A 375 -6.01 18.11 -1.17
CA PHE A 375 -5.33 16.88 -0.73
C PHE A 375 -5.07 15.96 -1.91
N SER A 376 -4.17 15.00 -1.73
CA SER A 376 -3.96 13.98 -2.76
C SER A 376 -3.52 12.64 -2.17
N GLY A 377 -3.74 11.56 -2.93
CA GLY A 377 -3.35 10.21 -2.54
C GLY A 377 -3.12 9.27 -3.71
N GLY A 378 -2.40 8.19 -3.43
CA GLY A 378 -2.17 7.10 -4.34
C GLY A 378 -1.07 7.34 -5.36
N GLN A 379 -1.23 6.76 -6.53
CA GLN A 379 -0.22 6.79 -7.60
C GLN A 379 0.05 8.21 -8.11
N PHE A 380 -0.91 9.10 -7.99
CA PHE A 380 -0.75 10.52 -8.29
C PHE A 380 0.36 11.18 -7.46
N ASN A 381 0.60 10.71 -6.23
CA ASN A 381 1.71 11.16 -5.37
C ASN A 381 3.07 10.50 -5.71
N GLY A 382 3.15 9.78 -6.83
CA GLY A 382 4.37 9.11 -7.25
C GLY A 382 4.64 7.77 -6.55
N SER A 383 3.66 7.18 -5.87
CA SER A 383 3.74 5.81 -5.34
C SER A 383 3.28 4.78 -6.38
N SER A 384 3.51 3.49 -6.12
CA SER A 384 3.06 2.38 -6.95
C SER A 384 2.55 1.23 -6.09
N GLY A 385 1.31 0.79 -6.33
CA GLY A 385 0.64 -0.32 -5.66
C GLY A 385 -0.73 0.07 -5.12
N TYR A 386 -1.63 -0.91 -5.07
CA TYR A 386 -3.02 -0.72 -4.62
C TYR A 386 -3.09 -0.36 -3.14
N GLU A 387 -2.27 -1.02 -2.33
CA GLU A 387 -2.21 -0.88 -0.88
C GLU A 387 -1.62 0.48 -0.46
N GLU A 388 -0.57 0.91 -1.16
CA GLU A 388 0.01 2.25 -0.99
C GLU A 388 -1.01 3.33 -1.36
N ALA A 389 -1.78 3.10 -2.43
CA ALA A 389 -2.82 4.03 -2.86
C ALA A 389 -3.96 4.13 -1.84
N ALA A 390 -4.50 2.99 -1.40
CA ALA A 390 -5.57 2.91 -0.42
C ALA A 390 -5.18 3.59 0.90
N SER A 391 -3.96 3.33 1.40
CA SER A 391 -3.44 3.92 2.64
C SER A 391 -3.37 5.45 2.57
N GLN A 392 -2.86 5.99 1.47
CA GLN A 392 -2.80 7.44 1.28
C GLN A 392 -4.20 8.04 1.12
N GLY A 393 -5.09 7.37 0.38
CA GLY A 393 -6.47 7.80 0.22
C GLY A 393 -7.20 7.93 1.55
N LEU A 394 -7.07 6.92 2.43
CA LEU A 394 -7.67 6.95 3.77
C LEU A 394 -7.16 8.13 4.59
N ILE A 395 -5.83 8.32 4.67
CA ILE A 395 -5.24 9.43 5.44
C ILE A 395 -5.63 10.79 4.87
N ALA A 396 -5.63 10.96 3.55
CA ALA A 396 -6.07 12.19 2.90
C ALA A 396 -7.54 12.49 3.19
N GLY A 397 -8.43 11.48 3.10
CA GLY A 397 -9.85 11.61 3.43
C GLY A 397 -10.09 11.97 4.89
N ILE A 398 -9.43 11.28 5.82
CA ILE A 398 -9.50 11.61 7.25
C ILE A 398 -9.08 13.08 7.48
N ASN A 399 -7.96 13.50 6.90
CA ASN A 399 -7.42 14.83 7.13
C ASN A 399 -8.24 15.93 6.45
N ALA A 400 -8.85 15.66 5.30
CA ALA A 400 -9.82 16.56 4.69
C ALA A 400 -11.04 16.76 5.62
N ALA A 401 -11.60 15.69 6.17
CA ALA A 401 -12.70 15.75 7.11
C ALA A 401 -12.32 16.49 8.40
N ARG A 402 -11.17 16.19 9.01
CA ARG A 402 -10.69 16.86 10.22
C ARG A 402 -10.48 18.37 10.02
N LYS A 403 -9.94 18.76 8.86
CA LYS A 403 -9.82 20.17 8.48
C LYS A 403 -11.20 20.88 8.48
N LEU A 404 -12.21 20.24 7.89
CA LEU A 404 -13.57 20.78 7.88
C LEU A 404 -14.21 20.81 9.27
N GLN A 405 -13.79 19.92 10.17
CA GLN A 405 -14.18 19.95 11.59
C GLN A 405 -13.44 21.03 12.41
N GLY A 406 -12.47 21.73 11.82
CA GLY A 406 -11.60 22.67 12.54
C GLY A 406 -10.64 21.98 13.52
N LYS A 407 -10.34 20.68 13.30
CA LYS A 407 -9.44 19.87 14.11
C LYS A 407 -8.07 19.74 13.45
N GLU A 408 -7.03 19.54 14.27
CA GLU A 408 -5.70 19.21 13.76
C GLU A 408 -5.73 17.90 12.99
N GLY A 409 -5.01 17.85 11.85
CA GLY A 409 -4.86 16.63 11.04
C GLY A 409 -4.09 15.55 11.78
N ILE A 410 -4.38 14.28 11.48
CA ILE A 410 -3.59 13.18 12.00
C ILE A 410 -2.36 12.93 11.14
N VAL A 411 -1.27 12.54 11.78
CA VAL A 411 -0.04 12.07 11.14
C VAL A 411 0.34 10.77 11.84
N ILE A 412 0.38 9.68 11.09
CA ILE A 412 0.94 8.42 11.57
C ILE A 412 2.46 8.54 11.43
N ASP A 413 3.19 8.44 12.53
CA ASP A 413 4.64 8.51 12.48
C ASP A 413 5.30 7.16 12.08
N ARG A 414 6.58 7.19 11.72
CA ARG A 414 7.36 6.03 11.27
C ARG A 414 7.47 4.92 12.31
N SER A 415 7.25 5.22 13.59
CA SER A 415 7.24 4.24 14.68
C SER A 415 5.87 3.64 14.97
N GLN A 416 4.81 4.22 14.38
CA GLN A 416 3.44 3.77 14.58
C GLN A 416 2.95 2.86 13.46
N GLY A 417 3.42 3.05 12.21
CA GLY A 417 2.94 2.24 11.10
C GLY A 417 3.76 2.35 9.81
N TYR A 418 3.63 1.35 8.96
CA TYR A 418 4.13 1.38 7.57
C TYR A 418 3.47 2.51 6.77
N ILE A 419 2.22 2.87 7.07
CA ILE A 419 1.55 4.04 6.49
C ILE A 419 2.35 5.32 6.81
N GLY A 420 2.85 5.44 8.04
CA GLY A 420 3.70 6.56 8.44
C GLY A 420 5.04 6.57 7.69
N VAL A 421 5.68 5.41 7.55
CA VAL A 421 6.92 5.28 6.75
C VAL A 421 6.67 5.67 5.30
N LEU A 422 5.58 5.20 4.69
CA LEU A 422 5.19 5.51 3.32
C LEU A 422 5.03 7.02 3.09
N ILE A 423 4.22 7.67 3.92
CA ILE A 423 3.91 9.09 3.75
C ILE A 423 5.14 9.94 4.03
N ASP A 424 5.86 9.67 5.11
CA ASP A 424 7.08 10.42 5.44
C ASP A 424 8.14 10.31 4.34
N ASP A 425 8.36 9.11 3.77
CA ASP A 425 9.27 8.93 2.64
C ASP A 425 8.84 9.74 1.42
N LEU A 426 7.53 9.76 1.08
CA LEU A 426 7.01 10.49 -0.08
C LEU A 426 7.18 12.00 0.05
N VAL A 427 6.89 12.56 1.23
CA VAL A 427 6.91 14.02 1.41
C VAL A 427 8.28 14.61 1.75
N THR A 428 9.27 13.76 2.10
CA THR A 428 10.62 14.21 2.50
C THR A 428 11.72 13.81 1.53
N LYS A 429 11.58 12.67 0.84
CA LYS A 429 12.61 12.14 -0.04
C LYS A 429 12.34 12.48 -1.50
N GLU A 430 13.35 12.91 -2.21
CA GLU A 430 13.27 13.05 -3.65
C GLU A 430 13.19 11.66 -4.29
N SER A 431 12.17 11.44 -5.12
CA SER A 431 12.02 10.20 -5.86
C SER A 431 11.96 10.50 -7.35
N HIS A 432 12.89 9.92 -8.11
CA HIS A 432 12.93 9.98 -9.57
C HIS A 432 12.29 8.76 -10.21
N GLU A 433 11.75 7.85 -9.40
CA GLU A 433 11.09 6.61 -9.80
C GLU A 433 9.85 6.37 -8.94
N PRO A 434 8.83 5.63 -9.42
CA PRO A 434 7.67 5.29 -8.61
C PRO A 434 8.07 4.61 -7.29
N TYR A 435 7.66 5.23 -6.18
CA TYR A 435 7.92 4.71 -4.84
C TYR A 435 7.16 3.41 -4.59
N ARG A 436 7.82 2.44 -4.00
CA ARG A 436 7.21 1.19 -3.55
C ARG A 436 7.57 0.89 -2.10
N MET A 437 6.56 0.52 -1.31
CA MET A 437 6.78 0.10 0.07
C MET A 437 7.50 -1.24 0.13
N MET A 438 8.49 -1.34 1.00
CA MET A 438 9.24 -2.56 1.28
C MET A 438 9.55 -2.64 2.78
N THR A 439 9.66 -3.87 3.30
CA THR A 439 10.00 -4.09 4.71
C THR A 439 11.34 -3.46 5.12
N SER A 440 12.28 -3.33 4.18
CA SER A 440 13.59 -2.70 4.45
C SER A 440 13.52 -1.19 4.70
N ARG A 441 12.41 -0.53 4.35
CA ARG A 441 12.23 0.91 4.58
C ARG A 441 11.82 1.25 6.01
N ALA A 442 11.27 0.27 6.74
CA ALA A 442 10.86 0.44 8.13
C ALA A 442 12.02 0.12 9.09
N GLU A 443 12.30 1.03 10.01
CA GLU A 443 13.35 0.90 11.03
C GLU A 443 12.92 -0.04 12.16
N TYR A 444 11.63 -0.06 12.49
CA TYR A 444 11.08 -0.75 13.67
C TYR A 444 10.22 -1.97 13.29
N ARG A 445 10.71 -2.82 12.35
CA ARG A 445 9.92 -3.90 11.74
C ARG A 445 9.27 -4.86 12.74
N LEU A 446 9.93 -5.15 13.87
CA LEU A 446 9.39 -6.05 14.88
C LEU A 446 8.24 -5.42 15.68
N LEU A 447 8.20 -4.09 15.78
CA LEU A 447 7.07 -3.37 16.38
C LEU A 447 5.93 -3.19 15.37
N LEU A 448 6.25 -3.02 14.06
CA LEU A 448 5.32 -2.71 13.00
C LEU A 448 4.83 -3.97 12.25
N ARG A 449 4.52 -5.05 12.99
CA ARG A 449 4.04 -6.29 12.39
C ARG A 449 2.60 -6.13 11.87
N GLN A 450 2.22 -6.96 10.90
CA GLN A 450 0.84 -6.98 10.41
C GLN A 450 -0.14 -7.56 11.44
N ASP A 451 0.32 -8.51 12.27
CA ASP A 451 -0.49 -9.21 13.27
C ASP A 451 -0.93 -8.31 14.44
N ASN A 452 -0.21 -7.22 14.71
CA ASN A 452 -0.50 -6.28 15.78
C ASN A 452 -0.96 -4.90 15.30
N ALA A 453 -1.37 -4.76 14.05
CA ALA A 453 -1.77 -3.46 13.49
C ALA A 453 -2.98 -2.87 14.23
N ASP A 454 -3.92 -3.70 14.66
CA ASP A 454 -5.07 -3.30 15.48
C ASP A 454 -4.65 -2.69 16.82
N ILE A 455 -3.74 -3.33 17.55
CA ILE A 455 -3.19 -2.86 18.83
C ILE A 455 -2.54 -1.47 18.67
N ARG A 456 -1.88 -1.22 17.53
CA ARG A 456 -1.17 0.05 17.29
C ARG A 456 -2.08 1.19 16.82
N LEU A 457 -3.12 0.91 16.04
CA LEU A 457 -3.81 1.94 15.23
C LEU A 457 -5.32 2.03 15.45
N THR A 458 -6.00 1.00 15.97
CA THR A 458 -7.46 1.04 16.12
C THR A 458 -7.93 2.14 17.07
N LYS A 459 -7.17 2.46 18.10
CA LYS A 459 -7.46 3.60 18.97
C LYS A 459 -7.49 4.93 18.20
N ILE A 460 -6.56 5.11 17.25
CA ILE A 460 -6.53 6.32 16.39
C ILE A 460 -7.78 6.35 15.50
N GLY A 461 -8.14 5.22 14.90
CA GLY A 461 -9.37 5.09 14.10
C GLY A 461 -10.64 5.40 14.89
N TYR A 462 -10.70 4.99 16.16
CA TYR A 462 -11.79 5.29 17.09
C TYR A 462 -11.83 6.79 17.43
N GLU A 463 -10.72 7.40 17.81
CA GLU A 463 -10.62 8.83 18.13
C GLU A 463 -10.96 9.73 16.94
N VAL A 464 -10.69 9.27 15.71
CA VAL A 464 -11.09 9.96 14.47
C VAL A 464 -12.58 9.82 14.21
N GLY A 465 -13.21 8.72 14.59
CA GLY A 465 -14.63 8.42 14.40
C GLY A 465 -14.93 7.42 13.28
N LEU A 466 -13.92 6.69 12.77
CA LEU A 466 -14.12 5.64 11.75
C LEU A 466 -14.30 4.24 12.35
N ILE A 467 -13.92 4.04 13.59
CA ILE A 467 -14.11 2.81 14.36
C ILE A 467 -15.20 3.05 15.39
N ASP A 468 -16.16 2.15 15.48
CA ASP A 468 -17.22 2.20 16.46
C ASP A 468 -16.79 1.70 17.84
N GLU A 469 -17.64 1.97 18.86
CA GLU A 469 -17.41 1.56 20.24
C GLU A 469 -17.28 0.05 20.39
N GLU A 470 -18.11 -0.73 19.70
CA GLU A 470 -18.09 -2.20 19.79
C GLU A 470 -16.74 -2.77 19.36
N ARG A 471 -16.23 -2.31 18.22
CA ARG A 471 -14.91 -2.73 17.71
C ARG A 471 -13.78 -2.30 18.65
N TYR A 472 -13.87 -1.10 19.21
CA TYR A 472 -12.87 -0.60 20.15
C TYR A 472 -12.87 -1.41 21.45
N GLN A 473 -14.04 -1.76 21.99
CA GLN A 473 -14.16 -2.61 23.18
C GLN A 473 -13.65 -4.04 22.94
N LYS A 474 -13.84 -4.59 21.74
CA LYS A 474 -13.23 -5.88 21.35
C LYS A 474 -11.70 -5.82 21.37
N LEU A 475 -11.10 -4.73 20.92
CA LEU A 475 -9.65 -4.52 21.02
C LEU A 475 -9.18 -4.50 22.48
N LEU A 476 -9.81 -3.69 23.34
CA LEU A 476 -9.44 -3.58 24.76
C LEU A 476 -9.50 -4.93 25.46
N LYS A 477 -10.54 -5.72 25.17
CA LYS A 477 -10.67 -7.09 25.70
C LYS A 477 -9.55 -8.01 25.18
N LYS A 478 -9.15 -7.89 23.92
CA LYS A 478 -8.01 -8.63 23.36
C LYS A 478 -6.71 -8.28 24.06
N GLU A 479 -6.43 -6.99 24.28
CA GLU A 479 -5.24 -6.53 25.00
C GLU A 479 -5.21 -7.08 26.43
N GLU A 480 -6.34 -7.03 27.14
CA GLU A 480 -6.46 -7.60 28.48
C GLU A 480 -6.18 -9.12 28.51
N MET A 481 -6.71 -9.87 27.53
CA MET A 481 -6.45 -11.32 27.43
C MET A 481 -4.96 -11.59 27.18
N ILE A 482 -4.30 -10.82 26.32
CA ILE A 482 -2.86 -10.95 26.04
C ILE A 482 -2.04 -10.70 27.30
N GLU A 483 -2.30 -9.60 28.01
CA GLU A 483 -1.57 -9.23 29.23
C GLU A 483 -1.72 -10.29 30.32
N LYS A 484 -2.95 -10.72 30.62
CA LYS A 484 -3.24 -11.76 31.61
C LYS A 484 -2.53 -13.08 31.28
N GLU A 485 -2.54 -13.47 30.01
CA GLU A 485 -1.94 -14.73 29.61
C GLU A 485 -0.40 -14.68 29.66
N ILE A 486 0.21 -13.57 29.26
CA ILE A 486 1.65 -13.36 29.42
C ILE A 486 2.04 -13.45 30.89
N GLU A 487 1.32 -12.73 31.79
CA GLU A 487 1.56 -12.78 33.23
C GLU A 487 1.42 -14.21 33.79
N ARG A 488 0.38 -14.92 33.36
CA ARG A 488 0.15 -16.31 33.77
C ARG A 488 1.32 -17.23 33.42
N VAL A 489 1.77 -17.23 32.16
CA VAL A 489 2.85 -18.13 31.72
C VAL A 489 4.22 -17.72 32.24
N GLU A 490 4.44 -16.46 32.54
CA GLU A 490 5.67 -15.99 33.21
C GLU A 490 5.78 -16.47 34.69
N HIS A 491 4.64 -16.70 35.37
CA HIS A 491 4.59 -17.13 36.76
C HIS A 491 4.23 -18.62 36.93
N THR A 492 3.85 -19.33 35.86
CA THR A 492 3.53 -20.75 35.93
C THR A 492 4.79 -21.60 35.82
N ASN A 493 5.13 -22.27 36.91
CA ASN A 493 6.29 -23.16 36.98
C ASN A 493 5.96 -24.57 36.50
N VAL A 494 6.88 -25.17 35.78
CA VAL A 494 6.88 -26.58 35.38
C VAL A 494 8.11 -27.27 35.93
N GLY A 495 7.90 -28.48 36.46
CA GLY A 495 8.97 -29.33 37.02
C GLY A 495 9.58 -30.24 35.93
N THR A 496 10.55 -31.05 36.38
CA THR A 496 11.26 -32.05 35.55
C THR A 496 10.50 -33.37 35.46
N THR A 497 9.16 -33.32 35.29
CA THR A 497 8.32 -34.51 35.17
C THR A 497 8.58 -35.28 33.88
N GLU A 498 8.27 -36.59 33.84
CA GLU A 498 8.43 -37.43 32.68
C GLU A 498 7.70 -36.85 31.46
N ALA A 499 6.47 -36.34 31.62
CA ALA A 499 5.70 -35.70 30.56
C ALA A 499 6.39 -34.44 29.97
N VAL A 500 7.01 -33.63 30.82
CA VAL A 500 7.77 -32.46 30.39
C VAL A 500 9.02 -32.87 29.62
N GLN A 501 9.77 -33.86 30.13
CA GLN A 501 10.97 -34.33 29.42
C GLN A 501 10.65 -34.99 28.09
N ALA A 502 9.59 -35.81 28.03
CA ALA A 502 9.13 -36.41 26.77
C ALA A 502 8.71 -35.37 25.74
N LEU A 503 8.01 -34.30 26.15
CA LEU A 503 7.68 -33.20 25.29
C LEU A 503 8.94 -32.53 24.70
N LEU A 504 9.90 -32.20 25.56
CA LEU A 504 11.15 -31.56 25.17
C LEU A 504 11.94 -32.44 24.19
N GLU A 505 12.03 -33.74 24.45
CA GLU A 505 12.67 -34.70 23.55
C GLU A 505 11.98 -34.77 22.19
N SER A 506 10.64 -34.73 22.15
CA SER A 506 9.85 -34.78 20.90
C SER A 506 10.10 -33.57 19.97
N TYR A 507 10.59 -32.45 20.52
CA TYR A 507 10.96 -31.26 19.78
C TYR A 507 12.49 -31.04 19.72
N GLU A 508 13.29 -32.05 20.06
CA GLU A 508 14.76 -31.97 20.09
C GLU A 508 15.27 -30.83 20.99
N SER A 509 14.49 -30.48 22.03
CA SER A 509 14.84 -29.42 22.98
C SER A 509 15.65 -29.99 24.15
N THR A 510 16.56 -29.19 24.69
CA THR A 510 17.41 -29.58 25.83
C THR A 510 16.55 -29.95 27.03
N PRO A 511 16.79 -31.15 27.67
CA PRO A 511 16.10 -31.55 28.87
C PRO A 511 16.25 -30.56 30.01
N LEU A 512 15.26 -30.50 30.92
CA LEU A 512 15.33 -29.69 32.12
C LEU A 512 16.12 -30.40 33.22
N THR A 513 17.03 -29.68 33.85
CA THR A 513 17.75 -30.14 35.06
C THR A 513 17.12 -29.63 36.36
N SER A 514 16.31 -28.58 36.27
CA SER A 514 15.56 -27.97 37.36
C SER A 514 14.25 -27.40 36.86
N GLY A 515 13.34 -27.05 37.78
CA GLY A 515 12.08 -26.39 37.39
C GLY A 515 12.32 -25.03 36.69
N THR A 516 11.41 -24.69 35.76
CA THR A 516 11.45 -23.43 35.01
C THR A 516 10.03 -22.92 34.81
N THR A 517 9.85 -21.73 34.22
CA THR A 517 8.53 -21.21 33.88
C THR A 517 8.11 -21.64 32.45
N LEU A 518 6.80 -21.61 32.17
CA LEU A 518 6.28 -21.83 30.81
C LEU A 518 6.88 -20.80 29.84
N ALA A 519 7.01 -19.53 30.26
CA ALA A 519 7.60 -18.48 29.43
C ALA A 519 9.05 -18.80 29.02
N GLU A 520 9.88 -19.35 29.93
CA GLU A 520 11.25 -19.76 29.59
C GLU A 520 11.29 -20.90 28.56
N LEU A 521 10.30 -21.78 28.58
CA LEU A 521 10.15 -22.79 27.51
C LEU A 521 9.74 -22.19 26.19
N ILE A 522 8.77 -21.26 26.19
CA ILE A 522 8.33 -20.55 24.96
C ILE A 522 9.50 -19.78 24.33
N ARG A 523 10.43 -19.23 25.11
CA ARG A 523 11.61 -18.51 24.59
C ARG A 523 12.59 -19.39 23.78
N ARG A 524 12.51 -20.72 23.92
CA ARG A 524 13.36 -21.62 23.18
C ARG A 524 12.97 -21.63 21.70
N PRO A 525 13.93 -21.61 20.74
CA PRO A 525 13.62 -21.53 19.31
C PRO A 525 12.71 -22.64 18.80
N GLU A 526 12.91 -23.87 19.28
CA GLU A 526 12.18 -25.06 18.86
C GLU A 526 10.78 -25.19 19.45
N LEU A 527 10.47 -24.45 20.54
CA LEU A 527 9.18 -24.48 21.21
C LEU A 527 8.31 -23.26 20.84
N SER A 528 7.05 -23.29 21.20
CA SER A 528 6.10 -22.19 21.05
C SER A 528 4.98 -22.32 22.09
N TYR A 529 4.19 -21.26 22.25
CA TYR A 529 3.00 -21.29 23.11
C TYR A 529 2.06 -22.47 22.79
N GLU A 530 1.84 -22.78 21.50
CA GLU A 530 1.04 -23.94 21.09
C GLU A 530 1.71 -25.29 21.37
N LYS A 531 3.02 -25.38 21.13
CA LYS A 531 3.77 -26.64 21.33
C LYS A 531 3.85 -27.09 22.77
N ILE A 532 3.82 -26.16 23.73
CA ILE A 532 3.86 -26.49 25.18
C ILE A 532 2.46 -26.79 25.77
N ALA A 533 1.39 -26.68 24.99
CA ALA A 533 0.02 -26.92 25.43
C ALA A 533 -0.17 -28.24 26.21
N PRO A 534 0.45 -29.39 25.82
CA PRO A 534 0.25 -30.65 26.53
C PRO A 534 0.73 -30.67 27.99
N ILE A 535 1.64 -29.77 28.35
CA ILE A 535 2.21 -29.67 29.71
C ILE A 535 1.63 -28.50 30.52
N ASP A 536 0.82 -27.64 29.90
CA ASP A 536 0.18 -26.49 30.52
C ASP A 536 -1.21 -26.88 31.06
N LYS A 537 -1.29 -27.32 32.29
CA LYS A 537 -2.52 -27.83 32.94
C LYS A 537 -3.57 -26.75 33.21
N HIS A 538 -3.20 -25.47 33.15
CA HIS A 538 -4.07 -24.35 33.49
C HIS A 538 -4.34 -23.46 32.26
N ARG A 539 -4.06 -24.00 31.07
CA ARG A 539 -4.31 -23.30 29.81
C ARG A 539 -5.78 -23.09 29.57
N GLU A 540 -6.16 -21.84 29.29
CA GLU A 540 -7.49 -21.50 28.83
C GLU A 540 -7.56 -21.53 27.30
N GLU A 541 -8.76 -21.75 26.76
CA GLU A 541 -8.96 -21.61 25.31
C GLU A 541 -9.08 -20.14 24.95
N LEU A 542 -8.11 -19.65 24.19
CA LEU A 542 -7.99 -18.26 23.77
C LEU A 542 -8.12 -18.17 22.23
N PRO A 543 -8.58 -17.02 21.70
CA PRO A 543 -8.55 -16.75 20.26
C PRO A 543 -7.14 -16.91 19.69
N TYR A 544 -7.06 -17.33 18.42
CA TYR A 544 -5.79 -17.58 17.75
C TYR A 544 -4.88 -16.34 17.74
N ASP A 545 -5.43 -15.18 17.45
CA ASP A 545 -4.70 -13.92 17.39
C ASP A 545 -4.16 -13.47 18.77
N VAL A 546 -4.83 -13.84 19.87
CA VAL A 546 -4.32 -13.67 21.24
C VAL A 546 -3.15 -14.60 21.49
N LYS A 547 -3.28 -15.89 21.15
CA LYS A 547 -2.21 -16.89 21.29
C LYS A 547 -0.96 -16.50 20.51
N GLU A 548 -1.13 -15.99 19.28
CA GLU A 548 -0.04 -15.50 18.44
C GLU A 548 0.69 -14.32 19.10
N GLN A 549 -0.04 -13.35 19.65
CA GLN A 549 0.56 -12.22 20.37
C GLN A 549 1.32 -12.66 21.62
N VAL A 550 0.78 -13.61 22.39
CA VAL A 550 1.47 -14.17 23.57
C VAL A 550 2.80 -14.80 23.17
N ASP A 551 2.80 -15.66 22.16
CA ASP A 551 4.02 -16.33 21.67
C ASP A 551 5.08 -15.31 21.22
N ILE A 552 4.69 -14.35 20.38
CA ILE A 552 5.62 -13.35 19.85
C ILE A 552 6.17 -12.43 20.95
N ASN A 553 5.32 -11.94 21.83
CA ASN A 553 5.76 -11.01 22.89
C ASN A 553 6.73 -11.69 23.87
N ILE A 554 6.52 -12.96 24.21
CA ILE A 554 7.45 -13.69 25.08
C ILE A 554 8.76 -14.01 24.35
N LYS A 555 8.67 -14.54 23.13
CA LYS A 555 9.84 -14.97 22.36
C LYS A 555 10.79 -13.85 21.99
N TYR A 556 10.24 -12.71 21.66
CA TYR A 556 10.99 -11.55 21.15
C TYR A 556 11.09 -10.39 22.15
N ASP A 557 10.75 -10.60 23.43
CA ASP A 557 10.72 -9.58 24.49
C ASP A 557 11.96 -8.68 24.51
N GLY A 558 13.15 -9.28 24.52
CA GLY A 558 14.41 -8.52 24.55
C GLY A 558 14.63 -7.62 23.32
N TYR A 559 14.22 -8.11 22.14
CA TYR A 559 14.31 -7.33 20.89
C TYR A 559 13.26 -6.23 20.84
N ILE A 560 12.03 -6.51 21.28
CA ILE A 560 10.94 -5.55 21.37
C ILE A 560 11.34 -4.41 22.30
N LYS A 561 11.82 -4.69 23.50
CA LYS A 561 12.29 -3.69 24.47
C LYS A 561 13.43 -2.82 23.91
N ARG A 562 14.34 -3.42 23.12
CA ARG A 562 15.42 -2.67 22.46
C ARG A 562 14.85 -1.69 21.43
N GLN A 563 13.92 -2.13 20.58
CA GLN A 563 13.29 -1.24 19.59
C GLN A 563 12.46 -0.15 20.25
N MET A 564 11.74 -0.45 21.34
CA MET A 564 10.99 0.57 22.08
C MET A 564 11.89 1.70 22.60
N ARG A 565 13.08 1.40 23.13
CA ARG A 565 14.06 2.44 23.54
C ARG A 565 14.50 3.29 22.35
N GLN A 566 14.69 2.69 21.16
CA GLN A 566 15.02 3.45 19.95
C GLN A 566 13.87 4.37 19.53
N VAL A 567 12.62 3.89 19.64
CA VAL A 567 11.41 4.69 19.39
C VAL A 567 11.30 5.87 20.36
N GLU A 568 11.60 5.69 21.62
CA GLU A 568 11.61 6.79 22.60
C GLU A 568 12.62 7.89 22.22
N GLN A 569 13.81 7.49 21.74
CA GLN A 569 14.81 8.45 21.24
C GLN A 569 14.32 9.15 19.97
N PHE A 570 13.74 8.41 19.06
CA PHE A 570 13.15 8.95 17.83
C PHE A 570 12.05 9.98 18.16
N LYS A 571 11.10 9.65 19.03
CA LYS A 571 10.01 10.55 19.45
C LYS A 571 10.52 11.85 20.07
N LYS A 572 11.64 11.83 20.79
CA LYS A 572 12.26 13.06 21.33
C LYS A 572 12.63 14.05 20.21
N LEU A 573 13.12 13.56 19.06
CA LEU A 573 13.44 14.40 17.91
C LEU A 573 12.18 14.82 17.12
N GLU A 574 11.19 13.91 16.97
CA GLU A 574 9.93 14.22 16.32
C GLU A 574 9.10 15.26 17.07
N ASN A 575 9.12 15.21 18.40
CA ASN A 575 8.41 16.18 19.24
C ASN A 575 9.06 17.58 19.23
N LYS A 576 10.30 17.72 18.77
CA LYS A 576 10.94 19.03 18.57
C LYS A 576 10.43 19.66 17.28
N ARG A 577 9.33 20.40 17.39
CA ARG A 577 8.69 21.09 16.27
C ARG A 577 9.57 22.19 15.71
N ILE A 578 9.51 22.38 14.41
CA ILE A 578 10.14 23.50 13.70
C ILE A 578 9.00 24.47 13.35
N PRO A 579 9.11 25.76 13.73
CA PRO A 579 8.12 26.76 13.39
C PRO A 579 7.94 26.90 11.87
N GLU A 580 6.70 27.04 11.39
CA GLU A 580 6.43 27.18 9.95
C GLU A 580 7.08 28.42 9.32
N ASN A 581 7.26 29.49 10.11
CA ASN A 581 7.86 30.75 9.68
C ASN A 581 9.38 30.82 9.85
N ILE A 582 10.06 29.70 10.13
CA ILE A 582 11.52 29.68 10.26
C ILE A 582 12.21 30.13 8.96
N ASN A 583 13.17 31.02 9.09
CA ASN A 583 14.05 31.43 7.98
C ASN A 583 15.38 30.69 8.07
N TYR A 584 15.57 29.64 7.28
CA TYR A 584 16.79 28.84 7.28
C TYR A 584 18.01 29.61 6.72
N ASP A 585 17.80 30.64 5.90
CA ASP A 585 18.88 31.43 5.29
C ASP A 585 19.59 32.28 6.33
N GLU A 586 18.92 32.69 7.40
CA GLU A 586 19.49 33.44 8.52
C GLU A 586 20.33 32.59 9.46
N ILE A 587 20.27 31.27 9.39
CA ILE A 587 21.02 30.37 10.26
C ILE A 587 22.44 30.20 9.70
N GLN A 588 23.38 30.99 10.20
CA GLN A 588 24.75 31.12 9.62
C GLN A 588 25.52 29.81 9.55
N SER A 589 25.36 28.92 10.53
CA SER A 589 26.11 27.66 10.64
C SER A 589 25.56 26.51 9.82
N LEU A 590 24.41 26.69 9.12
CA LEU A 590 23.89 25.67 8.20
C LEU A 590 24.64 25.72 6.88
N ARG A 591 24.94 24.52 6.34
CA ARG A 591 25.50 24.38 4.98
C ARG A 591 24.51 24.84 3.92
N LEU A 592 25.00 25.36 2.81
CA LEU A 592 24.17 25.86 1.71
C LEU A 592 23.19 24.80 1.19
N GLU A 593 23.66 23.58 0.99
CA GLU A 593 22.81 22.45 0.56
C GLU A 593 21.69 22.17 1.56
N ALA A 594 22.01 22.15 2.87
CA ALA A 594 21.02 21.95 3.92
C ALA A 594 19.97 23.08 3.93
N LYS A 595 20.39 24.35 3.79
CA LYS A 595 19.46 25.49 3.68
C LYS A 595 18.49 25.33 2.51
N GLN A 596 19.01 24.99 1.33
CA GLN A 596 18.19 24.79 0.12
C GLN A 596 17.17 23.66 0.32
N LYS A 597 17.59 22.51 0.85
CA LYS A 597 16.70 21.35 1.09
C LYS A 597 15.68 21.64 2.18
N LEU A 598 16.04 22.29 3.26
CA LEU A 598 15.15 22.69 4.35
C LEU A 598 14.11 23.72 3.89
N ASN A 599 14.51 24.72 3.11
CA ASN A 599 13.60 25.70 2.50
C ASN A 599 12.61 25.04 1.52
N GLN A 600 13.08 24.05 0.74
CA GLN A 600 12.24 23.32 -0.22
C GLN A 600 11.22 22.42 0.45
N ILE A 601 11.65 21.64 1.47
CA ILE A 601 10.81 20.59 2.09
C ILE A 601 10.00 21.15 3.24
N ARG A 602 10.51 22.16 3.95
CA ARG A 602 9.86 22.74 5.14
C ARG A 602 9.42 21.68 6.16
N PRO A 603 10.36 20.93 6.75
CA PRO A 603 10.05 19.88 7.70
C PRO A 603 9.36 20.44 8.94
N SER A 604 8.40 19.69 9.47
CA SER A 604 7.64 20.08 10.66
C SER A 604 8.34 19.77 11.98
N SER A 605 9.39 18.94 11.96
CA SER A 605 10.14 18.51 13.14
C SER A 605 11.64 18.35 12.85
N ILE A 606 12.43 18.34 13.91
CA ILE A 606 13.87 18.01 13.83
C ILE A 606 14.05 16.57 13.35
N GLY A 607 13.21 15.64 13.79
CA GLY A 607 13.23 14.26 13.32
C GLY A 607 13.03 14.17 11.81
N GLN A 608 12.03 14.87 11.27
CA GLN A 608 11.79 14.94 9.84
C GLN A 608 12.98 15.59 9.10
N ALA A 609 13.52 16.71 9.62
CA ALA A 609 14.69 17.36 9.05
C ALA A 609 15.91 16.44 8.94
N SER A 610 16.13 15.58 9.93
CA SER A 610 17.26 14.64 9.96
C SER A 610 17.20 13.55 8.88
N ARG A 611 16.02 13.30 8.30
CA ARG A 611 15.82 12.29 7.24
C ARG A 611 15.91 12.85 5.81
N ILE A 612 16.03 14.17 5.69
CA ILE A 612 16.16 14.82 4.38
C ILE A 612 17.56 14.57 3.82
N SER A 613 17.61 14.06 2.60
CA SER A 613 18.86 13.87 1.88
C SER A 613 19.55 15.23 1.66
N GLY A 614 20.82 15.35 2.06
CA GLY A 614 21.58 16.59 2.04
C GLY A 614 21.62 17.33 3.38
N VAL A 615 20.82 16.93 4.38
CA VAL A 615 20.90 17.41 5.76
C VAL A 615 21.71 16.43 6.60
N SER A 616 22.87 16.88 7.09
CA SER A 616 23.78 16.04 7.89
C SER A 616 23.45 16.09 9.39
N PRO A 617 23.98 15.16 10.20
CA PRO A 617 23.88 15.24 11.65
C PRO A 617 24.41 16.54 12.26
N ALA A 618 25.42 17.16 11.63
CA ALA A 618 25.93 18.47 12.05
C ALA A 618 24.90 19.58 11.82
N ASP A 619 24.22 19.58 10.66
CA ASP A 619 23.14 20.54 10.39
C ASP A 619 21.97 20.39 11.37
N VAL A 620 21.62 19.14 11.72
CA VAL A 620 20.61 18.83 12.73
C VAL A 620 21.00 19.41 14.10
N SER A 621 22.29 19.28 14.48
CA SER A 621 22.79 19.85 15.74
C SER A 621 22.70 21.37 15.73
N VAL A 622 23.01 22.02 14.62
CA VAL A 622 22.86 23.48 14.44
C VAL A 622 21.40 23.91 14.61
N LEU A 623 20.46 23.19 13.99
CA LEU A 623 19.03 23.47 14.14
C LEU A 623 18.56 23.31 15.59
N LEU A 624 19.02 22.27 16.28
CA LEU A 624 18.70 22.03 17.70
C LEU A 624 19.15 23.20 18.57
N VAL A 625 20.38 23.67 18.38
CA VAL A 625 20.93 24.82 19.13
C VAL A 625 20.15 26.10 18.81
N TYR A 626 19.88 26.34 17.53
CA TYR A 626 19.13 27.52 17.10
C TYR A 626 17.72 27.59 17.71
N LEU A 627 16.99 26.45 17.67
CA LEU A 627 15.65 26.35 18.24
C LEU A 627 15.64 26.41 19.78
N SER A 628 16.73 26.06 20.44
CA SER A 628 16.85 26.15 21.90
C SER A 628 17.25 27.56 22.38
N SER A 629 17.75 28.40 21.48
CA SER A 629 18.17 29.79 21.79
C SER A 629 17.09 30.84 21.52
N LYS A 630 15.98 30.43 20.91
CA LYS A 630 14.75 31.24 20.73
C LYS A 630 13.65 30.79 21.66
#